data_4ebf44a5b994799c566cd147f4d7fd5a
#
_entry.id   4ebf44a5b994799c566cd147f4d7fd5a
#
_cell.length_a   1.000
_cell.length_b   1.000
_cell.length_c   1.000
_cell.angle_alpha   90.00
_cell.angle_beta   90.00
_cell.angle_gamma   90.00
#
_symmetry.space_group_name_H-M   'P 1'
#
loop_
_entity.id
_entity.type
_entity.pdbx_description
1 polymer ?
#
loop_
_entity_poly.entity_id
_entity_poly.type
_entity_poly.pdbx_seq_one_letter_code
_entity_poly.pdbx_strand_id
1 'polypeptide(L)'
;GDLEGYASYVETEFGQLEIPCFLDRTRGIVLNPMIEYIKSALQLYIKDFSYDTVFHFLRSGMADISREEIDELENYVIRTGARGYRTYSRLFTRRTEELQGNAEGSEQAEEKTMERLNRIRQQFMDAVEILHMGSWEKAGDYVSHLYDFLEQNQVQQKLLNYQQQFEKEGDLSRAREYAQIY
;
A
#
# COMPACT_ATOMS: atom_id res chain seq x y z
N GLY A 1 -3.78 -13.13 -36.06
CA GLY A 1 -4.73 -13.89 -35.24
C GLY A 1 -4.85 -13.28 -33.87
N ASP A 2 -5.96 -13.46 -33.21
CA ASP A 2 -6.22 -12.97 -31.86
C ASP A 2 -5.49 -13.88 -30.84
N LEU A 3 -4.26 -13.52 -30.53
CA LEU A 3 -3.41 -14.28 -29.59
C LEU A 3 -3.98 -14.16 -28.14
N GLU A 4 -4.56 -13.02 -27.78
CA GLU A 4 -5.11 -12.77 -26.44
C GLU A 4 -6.33 -13.65 -26.18
N GLY A 5 -7.22 -13.80 -27.15
CA GLY A 5 -8.41 -14.64 -27.03
C GLY A 5 -8.13 -16.12 -26.84
N TYR A 6 -7.01 -16.63 -27.37
CA TYR A 6 -6.64 -18.04 -27.27
C TYR A 6 -5.62 -18.36 -26.18
N ALA A 7 -4.95 -17.35 -25.62
CA ALA A 7 -3.85 -17.55 -24.66
C ALA A 7 -4.25 -18.37 -23.44
N SER A 8 -5.39 -18.09 -22.85
CA SER A 8 -5.90 -18.79 -21.66
C SER A 8 -6.22 -20.28 -21.95
N TYR A 9 -6.76 -20.55 -23.13
CA TYR A 9 -7.03 -21.95 -23.55
C TYR A 9 -5.73 -22.72 -23.77
N VAL A 10 -4.74 -22.11 -24.43
CA VAL A 10 -3.44 -22.74 -24.66
C VAL A 10 -2.72 -22.99 -23.33
N GLU A 11 -2.72 -22.05 -22.40
CA GLU A 11 -2.11 -22.24 -21.08
C GLU A 11 -2.78 -23.37 -20.30
N THR A 12 -4.11 -23.46 -20.35
CA THR A 12 -4.86 -24.50 -19.65
C THR A 12 -4.62 -25.88 -20.26
N GLU A 13 -4.82 -26.02 -21.57
CA GLU A 13 -4.71 -27.33 -22.27
C GLU A 13 -3.28 -27.83 -22.30
N PHE A 14 -2.30 -26.95 -22.57
CA PHE A 14 -0.89 -27.35 -22.60
C PHE A 14 -0.36 -27.65 -21.20
N GLY A 15 -0.86 -26.92 -20.18
CA GLY A 15 -0.54 -27.20 -18.78
C GLY A 15 -1.06 -28.57 -18.33
N GLN A 16 -2.30 -28.94 -18.69
CA GLN A 16 -2.87 -30.25 -18.38
C GLN A 16 -2.13 -31.42 -19.10
N LEU A 17 -1.61 -31.16 -20.28
CA LEU A 17 -0.88 -32.13 -21.07
C LEU A 17 0.63 -32.11 -20.80
N GLU A 18 1.10 -31.31 -19.86
CA GLU A 18 2.52 -31.09 -19.53
C GLU A 18 3.37 -30.68 -20.75
N ILE A 19 2.76 -30.01 -21.74
CA ILE A 19 3.43 -29.51 -22.92
C ILE A 19 4.07 -28.16 -22.61
N PRO A 20 5.40 -28.02 -22.64
CA PRO A 20 6.03 -26.72 -22.42
C PRO A 20 5.69 -25.80 -23.58
N CYS A 21 5.10 -24.64 -23.24
CA CYS A 21 4.78 -23.62 -24.23
C CYS A 21 5.25 -22.24 -23.76
N PHE A 22 5.62 -21.39 -24.71
CA PHE A 22 5.89 -19.98 -24.47
C PHE A 22 4.89 -19.17 -25.29
N LEU A 23 4.11 -18.36 -24.60
CA LEU A 23 3.17 -17.43 -25.20
C LEU A 23 3.75 -16.01 -25.12
N ASP A 24 4.17 -15.48 -26.25
CA ASP A 24 4.60 -14.09 -26.37
C ASP A 24 3.36 -13.17 -26.37
N ARG A 25 3.02 -12.68 -25.20
CA ARG A 25 1.90 -11.74 -25.03
C ARG A 25 2.30 -10.55 -24.16
N THR A 26 1.77 -9.38 -24.54
CA THR A 26 1.90 -8.17 -23.73
C THR A 26 0.94 -8.26 -22.55
N ARG A 27 1.47 -8.25 -21.33
CA ARG A 27 0.63 -8.12 -20.12
C ARG A 27 0.49 -6.65 -19.78
N GLY A 28 -0.72 -6.23 -19.44
CA GLY A 28 -0.97 -4.86 -19.00
C GLY A 28 -0.31 -4.60 -17.64
N ILE A 29 0.51 -3.58 -17.55
CA ILE A 29 1.19 -3.15 -16.31
C ILE A 29 0.24 -2.46 -15.31
N VAL A 30 -0.98 -2.16 -15.74
CA VAL A 30 -1.94 -1.32 -14.97
C VAL A 30 -2.27 -1.87 -13.59
N LEU A 31 -2.29 -3.20 -13.44
CA LEU A 31 -2.55 -3.87 -12.15
C LEU A 31 -1.27 -4.21 -11.38
N ASN A 32 -0.14 -3.70 -11.85
CA ASN A 32 1.12 -3.95 -11.17
C ASN A 32 1.13 -3.30 -9.77
N PRO A 33 1.54 -4.02 -8.71
CA PRO A 33 1.51 -3.53 -7.33
C PRO A 33 2.25 -2.21 -7.13
N MET A 34 3.37 -1.98 -7.82
CA MET A 34 4.09 -0.71 -7.76
C MET A 34 3.26 0.44 -8.35
N ILE A 35 2.63 0.21 -9.49
CA ILE A 35 1.79 1.23 -10.13
C ILE A 35 0.58 1.55 -9.25
N GLU A 36 -0.07 0.54 -8.67
CA GLU A 36 -1.17 0.75 -7.73
C GLU A 36 -0.71 1.47 -6.46
N TYR A 37 0.49 1.17 -5.95
CA TYR A 37 1.06 1.89 -4.82
C TYR A 37 1.28 3.37 -5.11
N ILE A 38 1.91 3.71 -6.25
CA ILE A 38 2.10 5.09 -6.70
C ILE A 38 0.75 5.80 -6.85
N LYS A 39 -0.21 5.17 -7.55
CA LYS A 39 -1.55 5.75 -7.75
C LYS A 39 -2.27 6.00 -6.43
N SER A 40 -2.23 5.05 -5.50
CA SER A 40 -2.85 5.19 -4.19
C SER A 40 -2.23 6.32 -3.38
N ALA A 41 -0.89 6.46 -3.40
CA ALA A 41 -0.18 7.54 -2.75
C ALA A 41 -0.55 8.92 -3.31
N LEU A 42 -0.64 9.06 -4.63
CA LEU A 42 -1.07 10.32 -5.27
C LEU A 42 -2.55 10.63 -4.96
N GLN A 43 -3.41 9.62 -4.89
CA GLN A 43 -4.81 9.80 -4.54
C GLN A 43 -5.03 10.31 -3.12
N LEU A 44 -4.11 10.03 -2.16
CA LEU A 44 -4.17 10.61 -0.82
C LEU A 44 -4.26 12.15 -0.90
N TYR A 45 -3.37 12.77 -1.66
CA TYR A 45 -3.31 14.24 -1.79
C TYR A 45 -4.46 14.80 -2.63
N ILE A 46 -4.84 14.12 -3.71
CA ILE A 46 -5.94 14.54 -4.58
C ILE A 46 -7.29 14.55 -3.83
N LYS A 47 -7.50 13.57 -2.95
CA LYS A 47 -8.76 13.41 -2.20
C LYS A 47 -8.65 13.78 -0.72
N ASP A 48 -7.65 14.60 -0.38
CA ASP A 48 -7.41 15.11 0.97
C ASP A 48 -7.54 14.02 2.05
N PHE A 49 -6.77 12.94 1.94
CA PHE A 49 -6.70 11.88 2.95
C PHE A 49 -8.08 11.39 3.39
N SER A 50 -8.97 11.14 2.43
CA SER A 50 -10.27 10.52 2.69
C SER A 50 -10.09 9.10 3.24
N TYR A 51 -11.09 8.59 3.96
CA TYR A 51 -11.08 7.23 4.51
C TYR A 51 -10.67 6.18 3.44
N ASP A 52 -11.34 6.19 2.30
CA ASP A 52 -11.09 5.20 1.25
C ASP A 52 -9.65 5.25 0.72
N THR A 53 -9.09 6.46 0.53
CA THR A 53 -7.73 6.60 -0.01
C THR A 53 -6.66 6.22 0.99
N VAL A 54 -6.85 6.54 2.27
CA VAL A 54 -5.92 6.15 3.34
C VAL A 54 -5.84 4.63 3.45
N PHE A 55 -6.98 3.95 3.56
CA PHE A 55 -6.96 2.50 3.74
C PHE A 55 -6.68 1.73 2.45
N HIS A 56 -6.96 2.32 1.28
CA HIS A 56 -6.48 1.76 0.02
C HIS A 56 -4.94 1.78 -0.07
N PHE A 57 -4.30 2.89 0.29
CA PHE A 57 -2.84 3.01 0.34
C PHE A 57 -2.24 2.03 1.37
N LEU A 58 -2.72 2.04 2.60
CA LEU A 58 -2.20 1.19 3.67
C LEU A 58 -2.32 -0.31 3.34
N ARG A 59 -3.40 -0.71 2.67
CA ARG A 59 -3.64 -2.12 2.25
C ARG A 59 -2.98 -2.51 0.93
N SER A 60 -2.20 -1.63 0.32
CA SER A 60 -1.46 -1.93 -0.92
C SER A 60 -0.42 -3.05 -0.77
N GLY A 61 -0.06 -3.40 0.46
CA GLY A 61 1.01 -4.36 0.77
C GLY A 61 2.42 -3.79 0.71
N MET A 62 2.56 -2.49 0.38
CA MET A 62 3.86 -1.80 0.29
C MET A 62 4.12 -0.88 1.49
N ALA A 63 3.14 -0.61 2.35
CA ALA A 63 3.33 0.11 3.60
C ALA A 63 3.99 -0.82 4.64
N ASP A 64 4.93 -0.27 5.42
CA ASP A 64 5.61 -1.02 6.50
C ASP A 64 4.77 -0.96 7.80
N ILE A 65 3.48 -1.25 7.67
CA ILE A 65 2.50 -1.26 8.76
C ILE A 65 1.79 -2.60 8.71
N SER A 66 1.74 -3.31 9.82
CA SER A 66 1.11 -4.63 9.89
C SER A 66 -0.41 -4.54 9.70
N ARG A 67 -1.02 -5.66 9.31
CA ARG A 67 -2.46 -5.73 9.11
C ARG A 67 -3.23 -5.37 10.39
N GLU A 68 -2.75 -5.85 11.52
CA GLU A 68 -3.32 -5.57 12.85
C GLU A 68 -3.26 -4.08 13.19
N GLU A 69 -2.14 -3.43 12.85
CA GLU A 69 -1.98 -1.98 13.06
C GLU A 69 -2.88 -1.17 12.12
N ILE A 70 -3.07 -1.62 10.87
CA ILE A 70 -3.99 -0.99 9.93
C ILE A 70 -5.42 -1.10 10.45
N ASP A 71 -5.84 -2.27 10.93
CA ASP A 71 -7.18 -2.50 11.47
C ASP A 71 -7.42 -1.68 12.76
N GLU A 72 -6.40 -1.54 13.61
CA GLU A 72 -6.46 -0.68 14.81
C GLU A 72 -6.66 0.80 14.43
N LEU A 73 -5.87 1.30 13.48
CA LEU A 73 -6.00 2.65 12.97
C LEU A 73 -7.37 2.88 12.32
N GLU A 74 -7.85 1.92 11.55
CA GLU A 74 -9.16 1.99 10.89
C GLU A 74 -10.30 2.10 11.89
N ASN A 75 -10.29 1.26 12.93
CA ASN A 75 -11.27 1.32 14.01
C ASN A 75 -11.29 2.70 14.68
N TYR A 76 -10.11 3.27 14.93
CA TYR A 76 -10.01 4.62 15.47
C TYR A 76 -10.58 5.68 14.52
N VAL A 77 -10.23 5.61 13.24
CA VAL A 77 -10.69 6.55 12.21
C VAL A 77 -12.20 6.49 12.02
N ILE A 78 -12.79 5.29 11.99
CA ILE A 78 -14.26 5.12 11.91
C ILE A 78 -14.96 5.76 13.10
N ARG A 79 -14.46 5.55 14.31
CA ARG A 79 -15.08 6.06 15.55
C ARG A 79 -14.95 7.57 15.70
N THR A 80 -13.81 8.12 15.29
CA THR A 80 -13.53 9.56 15.48
C THR A 80 -13.94 10.40 14.28
N GLY A 81 -14.15 9.79 13.11
CA GLY A 81 -14.36 10.49 11.85
C GLY A 81 -13.12 11.24 11.37
N ALA A 82 -11.91 10.79 11.76
CA ALA A 82 -10.66 11.41 11.35
C ALA A 82 -10.51 11.39 9.82
N ARG A 83 -10.27 12.56 9.21
CA ARG A 83 -10.08 12.73 7.77
C ARG A 83 -9.32 14.01 7.48
N GLY A 84 -8.74 14.07 6.29
CA GLY A 84 -8.00 15.24 5.81
C GLY A 84 -6.54 15.25 6.26
N TYR A 85 -5.65 15.71 5.37
CA TYR A 85 -4.21 15.83 5.63
C TYR A 85 -3.91 16.49 6.98
N ARG A 86 -4.61 17.59 7.31
CA ARG A 86 -4.40 18.32 8.55
C ARG A 86 -4.63 17.46 9.81
N THR A 87 -5.53 16.48 9.75
CA THR A 87 -5.81 15.59 10.88
C THR A 87 -4.68 14.58 11.04
N TYR A 88 -4.23 13.98 9.95
CA TYR A 88 -3.13 12.99 9.98
C TYR A 88 -1.77 13.62 10.27
N SER A 89 -1.54 14.88 9.88
CA SER A 89 -0.28 15.59 10.18
C SER A 89 -0.11 16.00 11.65
N ARG A 90 -1.15 15.84 12.49
CA ARG A 90 -1.12 16.18 13.91
C ARG A 90 -1.33 14.95 14.77
N LEU A 91 -0.94 15.01 16.02
CA LEU A 91 -1.23 13.96 16.99
C LEU A 91 -2.74 13.74 17.11
N PHE A 92 -3.15 12.50 17.14
CA PHE A 92 -4.49 12.12 17.52
C PHE A 92 -4.66 12.35 19.03
N THR A 93 -5.66 13.12 19.40
CA THR A 93 -5.95 13.47 20.80
C THR A 93 -7.34 13.05 21.22
N ARG A 94 -8.21 12.70 20.24
CA ARG A 94 -9.60 12.36 20.51
C ARG A 94 -9.67 10.95 21.09
N ARG A 95 -10.16 10.85 22.32
CA ARG A 95 -10.41 9.56 22.98
C ARG A 95 -11.78 9.03 22.56
N THR A 96 -11.90 7.72 22.39
CA THR A 96 -13.17 7.05 22.12
C THR A 96 -13.80 6.56 23.41
N GLU A 97 -15.14 6.41 23.46
CA GLU A 97 -15.86 5.98 24.67
C GLU A 97 -15.38 4.62 25.22
N GLU A 98 -14.92 3.72 24.38
CA GLU A 98 -14.35 2.44 24.80
C GLU A 98 -12.98 2.58 25.48
N LEU A 99 -12.27 3.66 25.21
CA LEU A 99 -11.03 4.01 25.90
C LEU A 99 -11.31 4.70 27.23
N GLN A 100 -12.56 5.12 27.48
CA GLN A 100 -12.99 5.79 28.72
C GLN A 100 -13.58 4.81 29.74
N GLY A 101 -12.93 3.64 29.92
CA GLY A 101 -13.38 2.62 30.86
C GLY A 101 -13.38 3.11 32.32
N ASN A 102 -14.38 2.70 33.10
CA ASN A 102 -14.68 3.15 34.46
C ASN A 102 -13.78 2.60 35.59
N ALA A 103 -12.54 2.18 35.33
CA ALA A 103 -11.65 1.60 36.32
C ALA A 103 -10.28 2.27 36.35
N GLU A 104 -9.68 2.41 37.54
CA GLU A 104 -8.37 3.05 37.77
C GLU A 104 -7.18 2.40 36.99
N GLY A 105 -7.36 1.26 36.34
CA GLY A 105 -6.40 0.65 35.41
C GLY A 105 -6.58 1.06 33.95
N SER A 106 -7.65 1.80 33.60
CA SER A 106 -8.00 2.14 32.21
C SER A 106 -7.16 3.29 31.65
N GLU A 107 -6.78 4.26 32.47
CA GLU A 107 -6.09 5.48 32.03
C GLU A 107 -4.71 5.20 31.43
N GLN A 108 -3.94 4.30 32.07
CA GLN A 108 -2.64 3.86 31.54
C GLN A 108 -2.77 2.99 30.27
N ALA A 109 -3.84 2.19 30.18
CA ALA A 109 -4.10 1.40 29.00
C ALA A 109 -4.54 2.28 27.82
N GLU A 110 -5.34 3.31 28.10
CA GLU A 110 -5.74 4.33 27.12
C GLU A 110 -4.55 5.10 26.58
N GLU A 111 -3.65 5.55 27.45
CA GLU A 111 -2.45 6.29 27.07
C GLU A 111 -1.56 5.44 26.14
N LYS A 112 -1.31 4.18 26.49
CA LYS A 112 -0.55 3.25 25.63
C LYS A 112 -1.21 3.02 24.27
N THR A 113 -2.53 2.93 24.23
CA THR A 113 -3.27 2.77 22.97
C THR A 113 -3.15 4.03 22.12
N MET A 114 -3.27 5.21 22.70
CA MET A 114 -3.10 6.47 21.98
C MET A 114 -1.67 6.69 21.50
N GLU A 115 -0.66 6.31 22.29
CA GLU A 115 0.74 6.32 21.87
C GLU A 115 0.96 5.40 20.66
N ARG A 116 0.40 4.18 20.71
CA ARG A 116 0.50 3.22 19.62
C ARG A 116 -0.18 3.73 18.35
N LEU A 117 -1.39 4.26 18.43
CA LEU A 117 -2.11 4.87 17.32
C LEU A 117 -1.33 6.03 16.69
N ASN A 118 -0.73 6.89 17.53
CA ASN A 118 0.09 7.99 17.06
C ASN A 118 1.41 7.53 16.41
N ARG A 119 1.98 6.42 16.88
CA ARG A 119 3.13 5.80 16.21
C ARG A 119 2.74 5.30 14.81
N ILE A 120 1.63 4.56 14.69
CA ILE A 120 1.14 4.06 13.39
C ILE A 120 0.83 5.24 12.44
N ARG A 121 0.15 6.27 12.96
CA ARG A 121 -0.09 7.51 12.21
C ARG A 121 1.21 8.15 11.73
N GLN A 122 2.23 8.21 12.57
CA GLN A 122 3.52 8.81 12.22
C GLN A 122 4.23 7.99 11.13
N GLN A 123 4.28 6.66 11.27
CA GLN A 123 4.84 5.77 10.24
C GLN A 123 4.15 5.96 8.88
N PHE A 124 2.81 6.07 8.89
CA PHE A 124 2.05 6.36 7.68
C PHE A 124 2.43 7.72 7.08
N MET A 125 2.48 8.77 7.90
CA MET A 125 2.82 10.11 7.42
C MET A 125 4.26 10.19 6.91
N ASP A 126 5.22 9.59 7.61
CA ASP A 126 6.61 9.54 7.17
C ASP A 126 6.76 8.89 5.80
N ALA A 127 5.96 7.86 5.51
CA ALA A 127 5.97 7.18 4.23
C ALA A 127 5.52 8.06 3.05
N VAL A 128 4.63 9.03 3.28
CA VAL A 128 3.99 9.81 2.21
C VAL A 128 4.38 11.29 2.19
N GLU A 129 4.98 11.83 3.26
CA GLU A 129 5.28 13.25 3.42
C GLU A 129 6.17 13.81 2.30
N ILE A 130 7.08 13.01 1.76
CA ILE A 130 7.96 13.40 0.66
C ILE A 130 7.17 13.83 -0.58
N LEU A 131 5.96 13.32 -0.77
CA LEU A 131 5.08 13.71 -1.86
C LEU A 131 4.37 15.05 -1.61
N HIS A 132 4.38 15.54 -0.36
CA HIS A 132 3.79 16.83 0.00
C HIS A 132 4.80 17.98 -0.14
N MET A 133 6.08 17.71 0.03
CA MET A 133 7.13 18.72 0.05
C MET A 133 7.52 19.14 -1.37
N GLY A 134 6.91 20.19 -1.92
CA GLY A 134 7.44 20.82 -3.11
C GLY A 134 6.45 21.70 -3.87
N SER A 135 6.94 22.78 -4.43
CA SER A 135 6.29 23.47 -5.53
C SER A 135 6.59 22.67 -6.81
N TRP A 136 5.63 21.89 -7.21
CA TRP A 136 5.71 21.02 -8.38
C TRP A 136 5.47 21.87 -9.65
N GLU A 137 6.50 22.60 -10.08
CA GLU A 137 6.36 23.51 -11.23
C GLU A 137 6.66 22.82 -12.57
N LYS A 138 7.53 21.81 -12.54
CA LYS A 138 7.97 21.12 -13.76
C LYS A 138 7.73 19.63 -13.69
N ALA A 139 7.45 19.01 -14.83
CA ALA A 139 7.28 17.56 -14.92
C ALA A 139 8.46 16.75 -14.35
N GLY A 140 9.69 17.28 -14.49
CA GLY A 140 10.88 16.66 -13.92
C GLY A 140 10.87 16.60 -12.40
N ASP A 141 10.30 17.61 -11.73
CA ASP A 141 10.21 17.65 -10.26
C ASP A 141 9.30 16.52 -9.76
N TYR A 142 8.17 16.29 -10.44
CA TYR A 142 7.26 15.17 -10.13
C TYR A 142 7.95 13.82 -10.23
N VAL A 143 8.73 13.60 -11.30
CA VAL A 143 9.45 12.34 -11.50
C VAL A 143 10.49 12.13 -10.40
N SER A 144 11.25 13.16 -10.03
CA SER A 144 12.25 13.10 -8.97
C SER A 144 11.60 12.76 -7.62
N HIS A 145 10.52 13.44 -7.24
CA HIS A 145 9.82 13.16 -5.97
C HIS A 145 9.19 11.79 -5.93
N LEU A 146 8.66 11.29 -7.06
CA LEU A 146 8.17 9.93 -7.15
C LEU A 146 9.30 8.90 -7.01
N TYR A 147 10.45 9.18 -7.59
CA TYR A 147 11.62 8.32 -7.43
C TYR A 147 12.07 8.28 -5.96
N ASP A 148 12.23 9.45 -5.34
CA ASP A 148 12.60 9.57 -3.93
C ASP A 148 11.58 8.87 -3.00
N PHE A 149 10.28 8.97 -3.33
CA PHE A 149 9.22 8.26 -2.62
C PHE A 149 9.39 6.74 -2.70
N LEU A 150 9.68 6.20 -3.89
CA LEU A 150 9.90 4.77 -4.09
C LEU A 150 11.16 4.29 -3.37
N GLU A 151 12.24 5.08 -3.41
CA GLU A 151 13.50 4.78 -2.75
C GLU A 151 13.35 4.81 -1.22
N GLN A 152 12.76 5.87 -0.66
CA GLN A 152 12.53 6.00 0.78
C GLN A 152 11.69 4.86 1.34
N ASN A 153 10.68 4.43 0.61
CA ASN A 153 9.81 3.32 0.99
C ASN A 153 10.37 1.94 0.62
N GLN A 154 11.62 1.88 0.09
CA GLN A 154 12.31 0.63 -0.27
C GLN A 154 11.47 -0.28 -1.19
N VAL A 155 10.69 0.32 -2.10
CA VAL A 155 9.72 -0.40 -2.94
C VAL A 155 10.41 -1.48 -3.77
N GLN A 156 11.59 -1.19 -4.32
CA GLN A 156 12.39 -2.14 -5.07
C GLN A 156 12.68 -3.41 -4.25
N GLN A 157 13.14 -3.26 -3.01
CA GLN A 157 13.46 -4.40 -2.15
C GLN A 157 12.21 -5.22 -1.79
N LYS A 158 11.07 -4.55 -1.57
CA LYS A 158 9.79 -5.22 -1.30
C LYS A 158 9.33 -6.05 -2.48
N LEU A 159 9.44 -5.51 -3.69
CA LEU A 159 9.09 -6.23 -4.92
C LEU A 159 9.97 -7.47 -5.12
N LEU A 160 11.29 -7.36 -4.89
CA LEU A 160 12.21 -8.50 -4.92
C LEU A 160 11.84 -9.56 -3.88
N ASN A 161 11.49 -9.16 -2.67
CA ASN A 161 11.07 -10.08 -1.62
C ASN A 161 9.79 -10.83 -2.01
N TYR A 162 8.79 -10.14 -2.57
CA TYR A 162 7.56 -10.77 -3.07
C TYR A 162 7.85 -11.72 -4.24
N GLN A 163 8.68 -11.32 -5.20
CA GLN A 163 9.11 -12.22 -6.29
C GLN A 163 9.70 -13.52 -5.73
N GLN A 164 10.68 -13.43 -4.83
CA GLN A 164 11.32 -14.59 -4.22
C GLN A 164 10.35 -15.46 -3.41
N GLN A 165 9.37 -14.83 -2.74
CA GLN A 165 8.34 -15.56 -2.03
C GLN A 165 7.47 -16.38 -3.00
N PHE A 166 6.97 -15.77 -4.08
CA PHE A 166 6.17 -16.48 -5.08
C PHE A 166 6.95 -17.57 -5.80
N GLU A 167 8.25 -17.37 -6.04
CA GLU A 167 9.13 -18.42 -6.58
C GLU A 167 9.20 -19.63 -5.64
N LYS A 168 9.33 -19.40 -4.33
CA LYS A 168 9.35 -20.49 -3.32
C LYS A 168 8.01 -21.20 -3.19
N GLU A 169 6.91 -20.48 -3.36
CA GLU A 169 5.56 -21.03 -3.35
C GLU A 169 5.19 -21.75 -4.66
N GLY A 170 6.05 -21.64 -5.70
CA GLY A 170 5.84 -22.26 -7.01
C GLY A 170 4.91 -21.45 -7.93
N ASP A 171 4.48 -20.26 -7.52
CA ASP A 171 3.67 -19.36 -8.34
C ASP A 171 4.55 -18.52 -9.28
N LEU A 172 5.06 -19.18 -10.31
CA LEU A 172 5.95 -18.56 -11.29
C LEU A 172 5.25 -17.46 -12.11
N SER A 173 3.92 -17.48 -12.19
CA SER A 173 3.16 -16.44 -12.90
C SER A 173 3.25 -15.10 -12.14
N ARG A 174 2.95 -15.11 -10.84
CA ARG A 174 3.09 -13.92 -9.99
C ARG A 174 4.53 -13.50 -9.85
N ALA A 175 5.46 -14.43 -9.65
CA ALA A 175 6.89 -14.10 -9.57
C ALA A 175 7.35 -13.28 -10.79
N ARG A 176 6.93 -13.65 -11.99
CA ARG A 176 7.25 -12.91 -13.23
C ARG A 176 6.60 -11.52 -13.28
N GLU A 177 5.38 -11.35 -12.76
CA GLU A 177 4.73 -10.04 -12.70
C GLU A 177 5.53 -9.04 -11.85
N TYR A 178 6.08 -9.52 -10.73
CA TYR A 178 6.93 -8.71 -9.87
C TYR A 178 8.33 -8.47 -10.47
N ALA A 179 8.87 -9.42 -11.23
CA ALA A 179 10.17 -9.29 -11.90
C ALA A 179 10.17 -8.31 -13.09
N GLN A 180 9.03 -8.05 -13.72
CA GLN A 180 8.92 -7.18 -14.91
C GLN A 180 9.08 -5.67 -14.62
N ILE A 181 9.33 -5.30 -13.39
CA ILE A 181 9.39 -3.90 -12.94
C ILE A 181 10.82 -3.36 -12.93
N TYR A 182 11.80 -4.18 -13.28
CA TYR A 182 13.23 -3.80 -13.31
C TYR A 182 13.72 -3.51 -14.70
#